data_3b34b52f4d294b998ee16cffa8271268
#
_entry.id   3b34b52f4d294b998ee16cffa8271268
#
_cell.length_a   1.000
_cell.length_b   1.000
_cell.length_c   1.000
_cell.angle_alpha   90.00
_cell.angle_beta   90.00
_cell.angle_gamma   90.00
#
_symmetry.space_group_name_H-M   'P 1'
#
loop_
_entity.id
_entity.type
_entity.pdbx_description
1 polymer ?
#
loop_
_entity_poly.entity_id
_entity_poly.type
_entity_poly.pdbx_seq_one_letter_code
_entity_poly.pdbx_strand_id
1 'polypeptide(L)'
;PLSEAQKIDGMDVNETSKRYMHHYNFPSFSVGETKPSRGPGRREIGHGALAERALVPVLPSEEEFPYAIRTVSETMESNGSTSQASICASTLSLMAAGVPIRSMVAGISCGLVTGETDDDYMVLTDIQRLEDLFGDMDFKVAGTDKGITAIQMDIKIHGLTDRKSTRLNKK
;
A
#
# COMPACT_ATOMS: atom_id res chain seq x y z
N PRO A 1 23.57 8.76 -1.88
CA PRO A 1 24.65 7.77 -1.95
C PRO A 1 24.28 6.47 -1.27
N LEU A 2 24.89 5.34 -1.62
CA LEU A 2 24.67 4.04 -0.96
C LEU A 2 25.01 4.06 0.54
N SER A 3 25.89 4.94 0.97
CA SER A 3 26.18 5.17 2.40
C SER A 3 24.96 5.57 3.24
N GLU A 4 23.92 6.08 2.59
CA GLU A 4 22.64 6.47 3.21
C GLU A 4 21.62 5.32 3.27
N ALA A 5 21.98 4.11 2.83
CA ALA A 5 21.13 2.95 2.96
C ALA A 5 20.86 2.67 4.44
N GLN A 6 19.63 2.29 4.76
CA GLN A 6 19.23 1.97 6.13
C GLN A 6 19.94 0.70 6.57
N LYS A 7 20.68 0.77 7.67
CA LYS A 7 21.24 -0.43 8.33
C LYS A 7 20.14 -1.20 9.03
N ILE A 8 20.18 -2.52 8.88
CA ILE A 8 19.25 -3.43 9.55
C ILE A 8 20.07 -4.20 10.59
N ASP A 9 19.61 -4.15 11.83
CA ASP A 9 20.19 -4.92 12.95
C ASP A 9 19.10 -5.82 13.52
N GLY A 10 19.27 -7.12 13.34
CA GLY A 10 18.32 -8.12 13.81
C GLY A 10 18.88 -9.53 13.71
N MET A 11 18.59 -10.35 14.72
CA MET A 11 19.13 -11.72 14.82
C MET A 11 18.60 -12.67 13.73
N ASP A 12 17.44 -12.37 13.14
CA ASP A 12 16.76 -13.27 12.20
C ASP A 12 16.74 -12.73 10.74
N VAL A 13 17.55 -11.71 10.43
CA VAL A 13 17.61 -11.12 9.09
C VAL A 13 18.98 -11.34 8.46
N ASN A 14 18.98 -11.87 7.25
CA ASN A 14 20.20 -12.05 6.46
C ASN A 14 20.68 -10.75 5.78
N GLU A 15 19.82 -9.75 5.69
CA GLU A 15 20.15 -8.46 5.08
C GLU A 15 20.70 -7.50 6.13
N THR A 16 21.85 -6.93 5.87
CA THR A 16 22.53 -5.96 6.76
C THR A 16 22.19 -4.52 6.44
N SER A 17 21.63 -4.25 5.25
CA SER A 17 21.25 -2.91 4.81
C SER A 17 20.06 -2.95 3.87
N LYS A 18 19.30 -1.86 3.87
CA LYS A 18 18.12 -1.67 3.05
C LYS A 18 18.30 -0.43 2.19
N ARG A 19 18.37 -0.62 0.89
CA ARG A 19 18.63 0.44 -0.10
C ARG A 19 17.37 1.25 -0.42
N TYR A 20 16.19 0.65 -0.34
CA TYR A 20 14.91 1.32 -0.55
C TYR A 20 14.15 1.50 0.75
N MET A 21 13.68 2.71 0.98
CA MET A 21 12.86 3.08 2.13
C MET A 21 11.60 3.80 1.67
N HIS A 22 10.46 3.43 2.25
CA HIS A 22 9.21 4.13 2.02
C HIS A 22 8.66 4.63 3.36
N HIS A 23 8.63 5.96 3.52
CA HIS A 23 8.06 6.61 4.68
C HIS A 23 6.63 7.07 4.36
N TYR A 24 5.70 6.69 5.21
CA TYR A 24 4.30 7.07 5.08
C TYR A 24 3.88 7.89 6.28
N ASN A 25 3.49 9.13 6.05
CA ASN A 25 3.04 10.07 7.06
C ASN A 25 1.55 10.36 6.89
N PHE A 26 0.81 10.17 7.99
CA PHE A 26 -0.64 10.37 8.03
C PHE A 26 -0.97 11.32 9.20
N PRO A 27 -0.74 12.63 9.04
CA PRO A 27 -1.04 13.60 10.07
C PRO A 27 -2.54 13.68 10.35
N SER A 28 -2.91 14.02 11.58
CA SER A 28 -4.30 14.04 12.02
C SER A 28 -5.18 15.00 11.21
N PHE A 29 -4.63 16.09 10.72
CA PHE A 29 -5.35 17.06 9.89
C PHE A 29 -5.86 16.46 8.56
N SER A 30 -5.23 15.38 8.04
CA SER A 30 -5.67 14.71 6.80
C SER A 30 -7.11 14.21 6.87
N VAL A 31 -7.63 13.98 8.06
CA VAL A 31 -9.02 13.55 8.32
C VAL A 31 -9.79 14.54 9.19
N GLY A 32 -9.30 15.79 9.29
CA GLY A 32 -9.94 16.85 10.06
C GLY A 32 -9.86 16.67 11.58
N GLU A 33 -8.95 15.84 12.08
CA GLU A 33 -8.75 15.61 13.51
C GLU A 33 -7.65 16.50 14.07
N THR A 34 -7.80 16.88 15.36
CA THR A 34 -6.76 17.58 16.12
C THR A 34 -6.18 16.62 17.16
N LYS A 35 -4.94 16.22 16.96
CA LYS A 35 -4.21 15.34 17.89
C LYS A 35 -2.77 15.82 18.06
N PRO A 36 -2.13 15.58 19.22
CA PRO A 36 -0.70 15.83 19.38
C PRO A 36 0.11 15.05 18.34
N SER A 37 1.08 15.69 17.71
CA SER A 37 2.03 15.02 16.83
C SER A 37 2.92 14.10 17.68
N ARG A 38 2.88 12.82 17.38
CA ARG A 38 3.74 11.78 17.98
C ARG A 38 4.46 11.05 16.85
N GLY A 39 5.37 10.16 17.19
CA GLY A 39 5.98 9.27 16.19
C GLY A 39 4.95 8.44 15.43
N PRO A 40 5.35 7.77 14.32
CA PRO A 40 4.46 7.03 13.44
C PRO A 40 3.70 5.93 14.21
N GLY A 41 2.40 5.89 14.01
CA GLY A 41 1.52 4.87 14.57
C GLY A 41 1.55 3.57 13.77
N ARG A 42 0.86 2.54 14.27
CA ARG A 42 0.79 1.21 13.61
C ARG A 42 0.26 1.29 12.18
N ARG A 43 -0.71 2.18 11.92
CA ARG A 43 -1.27 2.41 10.58
C ARG A 43 -0.21 2.91 9.61
N GLU A 44 0.56 3.90 10.04
CA GLU A 44 1.62 4.50 9.22
C GLU A 44 2.71 3.49 8.91
N ILE A 45 3.12 2.70 9.88
CA ILE A 45 4.10 1.62 9.70
C ILE A 45 3.56 0.56 8.73
N GLY A 46 2.32 0.10 8.91
CA GLY A 46 1.71 -0.93 8.06
C GLY A 46 1.48 -0.46 6.63
N HIS A 47 0.97 0.75 6.44
CA HIS A 47 0.76 1.34 5.11
C HIS A 47 2.09 1.62 4.40
N GLY A 48 3.10 2.10 5.12
CA GLY A 48 4.44 2.27 4.59
C GLY A 48 5.06 0.96 4.14
N ALA A 49 4.95 -0.09 4.95
CA ALA A 49 5.44 -1.42 4.61
C ALA A 49 4.72 -2.03 3.40
N LEU A 50 3.40 -1.82 3.28
CA LEU A 50 2.63 -2.26 2.11
C LEU A 50 3.13 -1.58 0.83
N ALA A 51 3.28 -0.26 0.85
CA ALA A 51 3.76 0.51 -0.28
C ALA A 51 5.19 0.13 -0.67
N GLU A 52 6.05 -0.08 0.32
CA GLU A 52 7.42 -0.53 0.08
C GLU A 52 7.46 -1.89 -0.61
N ARG A 53 6.74 -2.89 -0.09
CA ARG A 53 6.64 -4.23 -0.70
C ARG A 53 6.10 -4.18 -2.13
N ALA A 54 5.16 -3.28 -2.40
CA ALA A 54 4.59 -3.12 -3.73
C ALA A 54 5.63 -2.66 -4.77
N LEU A 55 6.57 -1.82 -4.37
CA LEU A 55 7.54 -1.17 -5.26
C LEU A 55 8.88 -1.91 -5.38
N VAL A 56 9.33 -2.60 -4.33
CA VAL A 56 10.62 -3.32 -4.32
C VAL A 56 10.83 -4.19 -5.57
N PRO A 57 9.84 -5.00 -6.04
CA PRO A 57 10.06 -5.88 -7.20
C PRO A 57 10.37 -5.17 -8.52
N VAL A 58 10.03 -3.89 -8.64
CA VAL A 58 10.21 -3.11 -9.87
C VAL A 58 11.41 -2.17 -9.83
N LEU A 59 12.09 -2.08 -8.69
CA LEU A 59 13.26 -1.23 -8.57
C LEU A 59 14.46 -1.81 -9.36
N PRO A 60 15.32 -0.94 -9.88
CA PRO A 60 16.56 -1.37 -10.53
C PRO A 60 17.52 -2.02 -9.53
N SER A 61 18.40 -2.87 -10.01
CA SER A 61 19.49 -3.42 -9.20
C SER A 61 20.47 -2.33 -8.74
N GLU A 62 21.34 -2.66 -7.79
CA GLU A 62 22.39 -1.74 -7.35
C GLU A 62 23.39 -1.44 -8.45
N GLU A 63 23.65 -2.41 -9.31
CA GLU A 63 24.55 -2.26 -10.47
C GLU A 63 23.98 -1.30 -11.52
N GLU A 64 22.66 -1.38 -11.76
CA GLU A 64 21.96 -0.50 -12.72
C GLU A 64 21.76 0.92 -12.18
N PHE A 65 21.55 1.04 -10.88
CA PHE A 65 21.26 2.32 -10.22
C PHE A 65 21.89 2.36 -8.81
N PRO A 66 23.15 2.77 -8.70
CA PRO A 66 23.96 2.69 -7.47
C PRO A 66 23.63 3.79 -6.46
N TYR A 67 22.34 3.93 -6.10
CA TYR A 67 21.85 4.92 -5.14
C TYR A 67 20.89 4.30 -4.15
N ALA A 68 20.93 4.79 -2.92
CA ALA A 68 19.83 4.57 -1.98
C ALA A 68 18.61 5.40 -2.42
N ILE A 69 17.42 4.81 -2.32
CA ILE A 69 16.17 5.41 -2.74
C ILE A 69 15.27 5.58 -1.50
N ARG A 70 14.82 6.79 -1.29
CA ARG A 70 13.84 7.09 -0.23
C ARG A 70 12.64 7.81 -0.83
N THR A 71 11.46 7.21 -0.74
CA THR A 71 10.19 7.86 -1.03
C THR A 71 9.51 8.29 0.27
N VAL A 72 8.91 9.46 0.26
CA VAL A 72 8.16 9.99 1.38
C VAL A 72 6.76 10.35 0.90
N SER A 73 5.76 9.74 1.50
CA SER A 73 4.35 10.02 1.23
C SER A 73 3.77 10.87 2.35
N GLU A 74 3.37 12.09 2.01
CA GLU A 74 2.67 13.00 2.92
C GLU A 74 1.18 13.01 2.55
N THR A 75 0.33 12.50 3.44
CA THR A 75 -1.11 12.49 3.21
C THR A 75 -1.72 13.81 3.64
N MET A 76 -2.07 14.66 2.69
CA MET A 76 -2.62 15.99 2.97
C MET A 76 -4.11 15.95 3.27
N GLU A 77 -4.85 15.06 2.62
CA GLU A 77 -6.28 14.82 2.80
C GLU A 77 -6.60 13.36 2.55
N SER A 78 -7.61 12.80 3.21
CA SER A 78 -7.99 11.40 3.06
C SER A 78 -9.49 11.18 3.14
N ASN A 79 -10.00 10.46 2.15
CA ASN A 79 -11.32 9.84 2.20
C ASN A 79 -11.24 8.31 1.99
N GLY A 80 -10.19 7.69 2.51
CA GLY A 80 -9.91 6.25 2.37
C GLY A 80 -8.80 5.96 1.35
N SER A 81 -8.31 4.73 1.37
CA SER A 81 -7.36 4.15 0.40
C SER A 81 -6.03 4.90 0.17
N THR A 82 -5.60 5.68 1.14
CA THR A 82 -4.38 6.51 1.04
C THR A 82 -3.09 5.70 0.89
N SER A 83 -3.05 4.46 1.36
CA SER A 83 -1.93 3.56 1.10
C SER A 83 -1.79 3.23 -0.39
N GLN A 84 -2.90 3.04 -1.09
CA GLN A 84 -2.91 2.77 -2.53
C GLN A 84 -2.54 4.04 -3.32
N ALA A 85 -3.04 5.20 -2.91
CA ALA A 85 -2.62 6.48 -3.45
C ALA A 85 -1.11 6.71 -3.28
N SER A 86 -0.54 6.33 -2.13
CA SER A 86 0.91 6.38 -1.89
C SER A 86 1.72 5.53 -2.86
N ILE A 87 1.24 4.33 -3.19
CA ILE A 87 1.90 3.45 -4.16
C ILE A 87 1.92 4.11 -5.54
N CYS A 88 0.76 4.59 -6.00
CA CYS A 88 0.65 5.28 -7.29
C CYS A 88 1.52 6.54 -7.35
N ALA A 89 1.45 7.38 -6.32
CA ALA A 89 2.24 8.60 -6.24
C ALA A 89 3.76 8.32 -6.20
N SER A 90 4.17 7.27 -5.47
CA SER A 90 5.58 6.87 -5.42
C SER A 90 6.09 6.34 -6.76
N THR A 91 5.26 5.59 -7.50
CA THR A 91 5.58 5.19 -8.88
C THR A 91 5.84 6.42 -9.75
N LEU A 92 4.95 7.39 -9.74
CA LEU A 92 5.10 8.64 -10.51
C LEU A 92 6.33 9.43 -10.07
N SER A 93 6.56 9.52 -8.77
CA SER A 93 7.73 10.21 -8.20
C SER A 93 9.06 9.56 -8.60
N LEU A 94 9.14 8.24 -8.57
CA LEU A 94 10.32 7.49 -9.02
C LEU A 94 10.60 7.73 -10.51
N MET A 95 9.56 7.70 -11.34
CA MET A 95 9.69 8.01 -12.77
C MET A 95 10.13 9.44 -13.01
N ALA A 96 9.53 10.41 -12.30
CA ALA A 96 9.90 11.82 -12.41
C ALA A 96 11.34 12.10 -11.94
N ALA A 97 11.83 11.35 -10.95
CA ALA A 97 13.22 11.42 -10.49
C ALA A 97 14.22 10.70 -11.41
N GLY A 98 13.78 10.09 -12.50
CA GLY A 98 14.64 9.37 -13.45
C GLY A 98 15.12 8.03 -12.94
N VAL A 99 14.48 7.44 -11.93
CA VAL A 99 14.79 6.08 -11.48
C VAL A 99 14.31 5.08 -12.55
N PRO A 100 15.17 4.22 -13.10
CA PRO A 100 14.79 3.29 -14.16
C PRO A 100 14.03 2.08 -13.59
N ILE A 101 12.80 2.31 -13.13
CA ILE A 101 11.92 1.23 -12.66
C ILE A 101 11.55 0.30 -13.82
N ARG A 102 11.45 -1.00 -13.54
CA ARG A 102 11.19 -2.05 -14.55
C ARG A 102 9.74 -2.02 -15.08
N SER A 103 8.81 -1.56 -14.29
CA SER A 103 7.39 -1.43 -14.64
C SER A 103 6.71 -0.45 -13.71
N MET A 104 5.62 0.16 -14.17
CA MET A 104 4.75 0.97 -13.31
C MET A 104 3.97 0.06 -12.35
N VAL A 105 3.85 0.48 -11.10
CA VAL A 105 2.99 -0.16 -10.11
C VAL A 105 1.81 0.76 -9.83
N ALA A 106 0.62 0.21 -9.91
CA ALA A 106 -0.60 0.87 -9.48
C ALA A 106 -1.26 0.08 -8.35
N GLY A 107 -1.94 0.77 -7.48
CA GLY A 107 -2.68 0.17 -6.37
C GLY A 107 -4.13 0.64 -6.36
N ILE A 108 -5.03 -0.24 -5.94
CA ILE A 108 -6.45 0.06 -5.74
C ILE A 108 -6.98 -0.69 -4.53
N SER A 109 -8.06 -0.18 -3.93
CA SER A 109 -8.82 -0.90 -2.92
C SER A 109 -10.20 -1.27 -3.42
N CYS A 110 -10.66 -2.46 -3.03
CA CYS A 110 -12.01 -2.93 -3.26
C CYS A 110 -12.65 -3.26 -1.91
N GLY A 111 -13.96 -3.12 -1.82
CA GLY A 111 -14.74 -3.48 -0.65
C GLY A 111 -15.78 -4.52 -0.99
N LEU A 112 -16.28 -5.19 0.03
CA LEU A 112 -17.41 -6.09 -0.05
C LEU A 112 -18.45 -5.66 0.98
N VAL A 113 -19.69 -5.57 0.53
CA VAL A 113 -20.87 -5.43 1.40
C VAL A 113 -21.78 -6.62 1.12
N THR A 114 -22.19 -7.32 2.16
CA THR A 114 -23.06 -8.50 2.06
C THR A 114 -24.44 -8.18 2.63
N GLY A 115 -25.50 -8.72 2.01
CA GLY A 115 -26.85 -8.68 2.50
C GLY A 115 -27.23 -9.90 3.33
N GLU A 116 -28.52 -10.21 3.39
CA GLU A 116 -29.06 -11.30 4.22
C GLU A 116 -28.71 -12.69 3.69
N THR A 117 -28.43 -12.84 2.41
CA THR A 117 -28.12 -14.12 1.78
C THR A 117 -26.73 -14.12 1.14
N ASP A 118 -26.18 -15.31 0.90
CA ASP A 118 -24.88 -15.46 0.25
C ASP A 118 -24.82 -14.91 -1.18
N ASP A 119 -25.96 -14.83 -1.86
CA ASP A 119 -26.08 -14.27 -3.20
C ASP A 119 -26.31 -12.76 -3.23
N ASP A 120 -26.67 -12.19 -2.10
CA ASP A 120 -26.89 -10.75 -1.93
C ASP A 120 -25.57 -10.09 -1.45
N TYR A 121 -24.80 -9.59 -2.40
CA TYR A 121 -23.57 -8.88 -2.10
C TYR A 121 -23.21 -7.86 -3.18
N MET A 122 -22.49 -6.82 -2.78
CA MET A 122 -21.96 -5.80 -3.67
C MET A 122 -20.44 -5.69 -3.51
N VAL A 123 -19.74 -5.63 -4.65
CA VAL A 123 -18.30 -5.34 -4.69
C VAL A 123 -18.11 -3.88 -5.08
N LEU A 124 -17.51 -3.12 -4.18
CA LEU A 124 -17.18 -1.72 -4.36
C LEU A 124 -15.74 -1.59 -4.89
N THR A 125 -15.52 -0.61 -5.74
CA THR A 125 -14.19 -0.30 -6.30
C THR A 125 -13.78 1.08 -5.87
N ASP A 126 -12.53 1.24 -5.42
CA ASP A 126 -11.97 2.49 -4.89
C ASP A 126 -12.78 3.00 -3.70
N ILE A 127 -12.78 2.22 -2.63
CA ILE A 127 -13.65 2.43 -1.46
C ILE A 127 -13.31 3.71 -0.70
N GLN A 128 -14.35 4.40 -0.27
CA GLN A 128 -14.29 5.56 0.60
C GLN A 128 -14.16 5.15 2.08
N ARG A 129 -13.84 6.12 2.94
CA ARG A 129 -13.68 5.88 4.38
C ARG A 129 -14.90 5.23 5.04
N LEU A 130 -16.12 5.64 4.67
CA LEU A 130 -17.35 5.05 5.22
C LEU A 130 -17.55 3.60 4.74
N GLU A 131 -17.23 3.32 3.49
CA GLU A 131 -17.30 1.99 2.90
C GLU A 131 -16.25 1.04 3.51
N ASP A 132 -15.05 1.55 3.82
CA ASP A 132 -14.02 0.83 4.57
C ASP A 132 -14.47 0.52 6.02
N LEU A 133 -15.13 1.48 6.68
CA LEU A 133 -15.55 1.33 8.07
C LEU A 133 -16.74 0.37 8.24
N PHE A 134 -17.75 0.48 7.39
CA PHE A 134 -19.01 -0.27 7.47
C PHE A 134 -19.07 -1.48 6.54
N GLY A 135 -18.16 -1.62 5.61
CA GLY A 135 -18.08 -2.79 4.75
C GLY A 135 -17.62 -4.05 5.50
N ASP A 136 -17.93 -5.20 4.95
CA ASP A 136 -17.64 -6.51 5.53
C ASP A 136 -16.21 -6.98 5.24
N MET A 137 -15.57 -6.39 4.24
CA MET A 137 -14.19 -6.66 3.87
C MET A 137 -13.60 -5.48 3.09
N ASP A 138 -12.33 -5.18 3.33
CA ASP A 138 -11.50 -4.39 2.45
C ASP A 138 -10.35 -5.23 1.86
N PHE A 139 -10.13 -5.04 0.58
CA PHE A 139 -9.14 -5.75 -0.21
C PHE A 139 -8.29 -4.75 -0.98
N LYS A 140 -7.03 -4.62 -0.58
CA LYS A 140 -6.06 -3.71 -1.20
C LYS A 140 -5.06 -4.52 -2.01
N VAL A 141 -4.91 -4.13 -3.25
CA VAL A 141 -4.04 -4.81 -4.20
C VAL A 141 -3.17 -3.80 -4.91
N ALA A 142 -1.91 -4.14 -5.10
CA ALA A 142 -1.00 -3.40 -5.95
C ALA A 142 -0.29 -4.35 -6.90
N GLY A 143 0.03 -3.87 -8.10
CA GLY A 143 0.69 -4.69 -9.10
C GLY A 143 1.08 -3.93 -10.35
N THR A 144 1.64 -4.69 -11.27
CA THR A 144 2.03 -4.29 -12.61
C THR A 144 1.12 -4.95 -13.65
N ASP A 145 1.33 -4.67 -14.91
CA ASP A 145 0.73 -5.41 -16.04
C ASP A 145 1.08 -6.91 -16.06
N LYS A 146 2.13 -7.32 -15.35
CA LYS A 146 2.62 -8.70 -15.30
C LYS A 146 2.15 -9.48 -14.08
N GLY A 147 1.70 -8.81 -13.03
CA GLY A 147 1.23 -9.50 -11.83
C GLY A 147 1.17 -8.62 -10.59
N ILE A 148 0.68 -9.22 -9.52
CA ILE A 148 0.48 -8.57 -8.23
C ILE A 148 1.82 -8.51 -7.49
N THR A 149 2.12 -7.35 -6.90
CA THR A 149 3.33 -7.12 -6.10
C THR A 149 3.04 -7.00 -4.61
N ALA A 150 1.83 -6.60 -4.22
CA ALA A 150 1.43 -6.56 -2.82
C ALA A 150 -0.08 -6.73 -2.66
N ILE A 151 -0.47 -7.35 -1.56
CA ILE A 151 -1.86 -7.58 -1.15
C ILE A 151 -1.99 -7.27 0.33
N GLN A 152 -3.11 -6.65 0.69
CA GLN A 152 -3.63 -6.59 2.05
C GLN A 152 -5.13 -6.87 2.00
N MET A 153 -5.60 -7.77 2.86
CA MET A 153 -7.02 -8.08 2.99
C MET A 153 -7.39 -8.05 4.46
N ASP A 154 -8.46 -7.33 4.77
CA ASP A 154 -9.09 -7.31 6.09
C ASP A 154 -10.53 -7.81 5.97
N ILE A 155 -10.84 -8.91 6.63
CA ILE A 155 -12.15 -9.58 6.58
C ILE A 155 -12.80 -9.46 7.95
N LYS A 156 -13.99 -8.87 8.00
CA LYS A 156 -14.79 -8.66 9.21
C LYS A 156 -15.91 -9.70 9.36
N ILE A 157 -16.07 -10.59 8.39
CA ILE A 157 -17.06 -11.69 8.35
C ILE A 157 -16.37 -13.06 8.37
N HIS A 158 -17.14 -14.13 8.56
CA HIS A 158 -16.63 -15.49 8.73
C HIS A 158 -16.06 -16.16 7.46
N GLY A 159 -15.71 -15.40 6.45
CA GLY A 159 -15.09 -15.90 5.24
C GLY A 159 -15.82 -15.47 3.98
N LEU A 160 -15.25 -15.84 2.84
CA LEU A 160 -15.78 -15.50 1.51
C LEU A 160 -16.15 -16.79 0.77
N THR A 161 -17.28 -16.79 0.08
CA THR A 161 -17.59 -17.85 -0.89
C THR A 161 -16.71 -17.71 -2.14
N ASP A 162 -16.50 -18.79 -2.87
CA ASP A 162 -15.73 -18.80 -4.12
C ASP A 162 -16.29 -17.79 -5.15
N ARG A 163 -17.60 -17.61 -5.15
CA ARG A 163 -18.27 -16.65 -6.04
C ARG A 163 -17.92 -15.20 -5.71
N LYS A 164 -17.90 -14.85 -4.41
CA LYS A 164 -17.49 -13.52 -3.92
C LYS A 164 -16.02 -13.26 -4.23
N SER A 165 -15.16 -14.22 -3.95
CA SER A 165 -13.72 -14.15 -4.25
C SER A 165 -13.44 -13.98 -5.74
N THR A 166 -14.12 -14.76 -6.60
CA THR A 166 -13.98 -14.65 -8.06
C THR A 166 -14.39 -13.27 -8.58
N ARG A 167 -15.45 -12.69 -8.03
CA ARG A 167 -15.91 -11.36 -8.46
C ARG A 167 -14.98 -10.23 -8.02
N LEU A 168 -14.40 -10.34 -6.82
CA LEU A 168 -13.35 -9.42 -6.36
C LEU A 168 -12.13 -9.45 -7.29
N ASN A 169 -11.66 -10.64 -7.64
CA ASN A 169 -10.50 -10.81 -8.50
C ASN A 169 -10.72 -10.27 -9.93
N LYS A 170 -11.96 -10.28 -10.44
CA LYS A 170 -12.29 -9.67 -11.73
C LYS A 170 -12.28 -8.14 -11.73
N LYS A 171 -12.47 -7.52 -10.61
CA LYS A 171 -12.45 -6.06 -10.44
C LYS A 171 -11.04 -5.51 -10.40
#